data_ea2916088014a40298e87383a7980c2f
#
_entry.id   ea2916088014a40298e87383a7980c2f
#
_cell.length_a   1.000
_cell.length_b   1.000
_cell.length_c   1.000
_cell.angle_alpha   90.00
_cell.angle_beta   90.00
_cell.angle_gamma   90.00
#
_symmetry.space_group_name_H-M   'P 1'
#
loop_
_entity.id
_entity.type
_entity.pdbx_description
1 polymer ?
#
loop_
_entity_poly.entity_id
_entity_poly.type
_entity_poly.pdbx_seq_one_letter_code
_entity_poly.pdbx_strand_id
1 'polypeptide(L)'
;MNGVDIRKYNYDEYLSLFSVVFQDFKLFSFGLGQNVAAGIAYDPERVTSCLAKAGFGDRLQDMPEGLNTCLYKDFEKNGVEISGGEAQKIALARALYKNAPFIILDEPTAALDPIAEFEVYSKFDEIVGGKTAI
;
A
#
# COMPACT_ATOMS: atom_id res chain seq x y z
N MET A 1 -1.41 -17.18 -19.87
CA MET A 1 -2.34 -16.05 -19.71
C MET A 1 -2.92 -15.72 -21.08
N ASN A 2 -4.19 -15.63 -21.20
CA ASN A 2 -4.88 -15.48 -22.50
C ASN A 2 -4.44 -16.49 -23.59
N GLY A 3 -4.27 -17.76 -23.23
CA GLY A 3 -3.82 -18.83 -24.12
C GLY A 3 -2.30 -18.86 -24.37
N VAL A 4 -1.53 -17.95 -23.83
CA VAL A 4 -0.06 -17.91 -23.93
C VAL A 4 0.55 -18.43 -22.63
N ASP A 5 1.53 -19.35 -22.76
CA ASP A 5 2.29 -19.87 -21.61
C ASP A 5 3.02 -18.73 -20.90
N ILE A 6 2.82 -18.63 -19.58
CA ILE A 6 3.44 -17.57 -18.76
C ILE A 6 4.97 -17.54 -18.85
N ARG A 7 5.61 -18.66 -19.13
CA ARG A 7 7.06 -18.76 -19.30
C ARG A 7 7.59 -18.05 -20.57
N LYS A 8 6.70 -17.64 -21.48
CA LYS A 8 7.02 -16.91 -22.70
C LYS A 8 7.02 -15.40 -22.51
N TYR A 9 6.53 -14.91 -21.37
CA TYR A 9 6.60 -13.48 -21.04
C TYR A 9 7.97 -13.12 -20.48
N ASN A 10 8.38 -11.87 -20.70
CA ASN A 10 9.49 -11.30 -19.95
C ASN A 10 9.13 -11.28 -18.47
N TYR A 11 10.05 -11.69 -17.60
CA TYR A 11 9.79 -11.81 -16.17
C TYR A 11 9.36 -10.48 -15.52
N ASP A 12 10.04 -9.40 -15.85
CA ASP A 12 9.74 -8.07 -15.30
C ASP A 12 8.40 -7.54 -15.82
N GLU A 13 8.09 -7.73 -17.10
CA GLU A 13 6.79 -7.40 -17.68
C GLU A 13 5.67 -8.21 -17.01
N TYR A 14 5.88 -9.50 -16.79
CA TYR A 14 4.93 -10.35 -16.10
C TYR A 14 4.69 -9.88 -14.66
N LEU A 15 5.74 -9.57 -13.89
CA LEU A 15 5.63 -9.06 -12.53
C LEU A 15 4.96 -7.68 -12.46
N SER A 16 5.09 -6.86 -13.50
CA SER A 16 4.45 -5.55 -13.55
C SER A 16 2.92 -5.62 -13.62
N LEU A 17 2.37 -6.76 -14.03
CA LEU A 17 0.92 -6.99 -14.09
C LEU A 17 0.28 -7.15 -12.71
N PHE A 18 1.06 -7.40 -11.67
CA PHE A 18 0.55 -7.72 -10.33
C PHE A 18 0.99 -6.69 -9.30
N SER A 19 0.07 -6.28 -8.47
CA SER A 19 0.32 -5.66 -7.16
C SER A 19 -0.04 -6.68 -6.09
N VAL A 20 0.82 -6.89 -5.11
CA VAL A 20 0.59 -7.89 -4.06
C VAL A 20 0.71 -7.23 -2.70
N VAL A 21 -0.25 -7.48 -1.84
CA VAL A 21 -0.15 -7.21 -0.40
C VAL A 21 0.01 -8.56 0.29
N PHE A 22 1.20 -8.83 0.80
CA PHE A 22 1.50 -10.04 1.54
C PHE A 22 1.08 -9.89 3.01
N GLN A 23 0.75 -11.01 3.66
CA GLN A 23 0.48 -11.04 5.09
C GLN A 23 1.68 -10.57 5.94
N ASP A 24 2.88 -10.91 5.51
CA ASP A 24 4.16 -10.59 6.17
C ASP A 24 4.90 -9.41 5.53
N PHE A 25 4.17 -8.45 4.97
CA PHE A 25 4.76 -7.25 4.36
C PHE A 25 5.69 -6.53 5.35
N LYS A 26 6.66 -5.80 4.79
CA LYS A 26 7.59 -4.97 5.56
C LYS A 26 7.47 -3.50 5.17
N LEU A 27 7.49 -2.64 6.18
CA LEU A 27 7.74 -1.22 6.02
C LEU A 27 9.18 -0.93 6.45
N PHE A 28 9.72 0.12 5.90
CA PHE A 28 11.10 0.51 6.15
C PHE A 28 11.13 1.82 6.96
N SER A 29 12.21 2.02 7.71
CA SER A 29 12.47 3.25 8.48
C SER A 29 12.88 4.41 7.56
N PHE A 30 12.02 4.70 6.57
CA PHE A 30 12.10 5.80 5.61
C PHE A 30 10.84 6.65 5.68
N GLY A 31 10.79 7.71 4.88
CA GLY A 31 9.61 8.55 4.77
C GLY A 31 8.35 7.77 4.35
N LEU A 32 7.19 8.22 4.84
CA LEU A 32 5.91 7.61 4.52
C LEU A 32 5.67 7.53 3.01
N GLY A 33 5.92 8.62 2.27
CA GLY A 33 5.79 8.65 0.81
C GLY A 33 6.68 7.64 0.10
N GLN A 34 7.92 7.49 0.57
CA GLN A 34 8.87 6.50 0.04
C GLN A 34 8.41 5.07 0.30
N ASN A 35 7.80 4.80 1.46
CA ASN A 35 7.22 3.49 1.77
C ASN A 35 6.04 3.14 0.86
N VAL A 36 5.18 4.10 0.53
CA VAL A 36 4.06 3.89 -0.38
C VAL A 36 4.54 3.69 -1.82
N ALA A 37 5.44 4.55 -2.29
CA ALA A 37 5.95 4.49 -3.66
C ALA A 37 6.96 3.34 -3.89
N ALA A 38 7.50 2.77 -2.82
CA ALA A 38 8.63 1.84 -2.86
C ALA A 38 9.83 2.42 -3.62
N GLY A 39 10.09 3.73 -3.48
CA GLY A 39 11.15 4.44 -4.17
C GLY A 39 11.37 5.85 -3.63
N ILE A 40 12.49 6.46 -4.02
CA ILE A 40 12.90 7.78 -3.57
C ILE A 40 12.07 8.88 -4.24
N ALA A 41 11.85 8.75 -5.55
CA ALA A 41 11.05 9.69 -6.34
C ALA A 41 9.60 9.20 -6.43
N TYR A 42 8.65 10.07 -6.11
CA TYR A 42 7.23 9.76 -6.16
C TYR A 42 6.38 11.00 -6.45
N ASP A 43 5.15 10.79 -6.91
CA ASP A 43 4.12 11.81 -7.05
C ASP A 43 3.37 11.99 -5.71
N PRO A 44 3.55 13.14 -5.01
CA PRO A 44 2.93 13.35 -3.70
C PRO A 44 1.39 13.31 -3.71
N GLU A 45 0.76 13.86 -4.75
CA GLU A 45 -0.71 13.88 -4.87
C GLU A 45 -1.25 12.47 -5.03
N ARG A 46 -0.59 11.66 -5.83
CA ARG A 46 -0.97 10.28 -6.06
C ARG A 46 -0.75 9.41 -4.82
N VAL A 47 0.36 9.60 -4.09
CA VAL A 47 0.61 8.93 -2.80
C VAL A 47 -0.49 9.29 -1.79
N THR A 48 -0.81 10.57 -1.67
CA THR A 48 -1.87 11.05 -0.77
C THR A 48 -3.22 10.45 -1.11
N SER A 49 -3.58 10.39 -2.39
CA SER A 49 -4.80 9.74 -2.86
C SER A 49 -4.84 8.25 -2.52
N CYS A 50 -3.74 7.52 -2.71
CA CYS A 50 -3.65 6.11 -2.38
C CYS A 50 -3.78 5.86 -0.85
N LEU A 51 -3.16 6.70 -0.03
CA LEU A 51 -3.30 6.64 1.43
C LEU A 51 -4.74 6.90 1.88
N ALA A 52 -5.41 7.89 1.30
CA ALA A 52 -6.81 8.18 1.61
C ALA A 52 -7.73 6.99 1.25
N LYS A 53 -7.55 6.41 0.07
CA LYS A 53 -8.29 5.21 -0.36
C LYS A 53 -8.06 4.01 0.55
N ALA A 54 -6.83 3.85 1.04
CA ALA A 54 -6.48 2.78 1.98
C ALA A 54 -6.96 3.03 3.42
N GLY A 55 -7.62 4.15 3.70
CA GLY A 55 -8.13 4.50 5.04
C GLY A 55 -7.10 5.14 5.97
N PHE A 56 -6.02 5.69 5.42
CA PHE A 56 -4.94 6.35 6.18
C PHE A 56 -5.01 7.89 6.11
N GLY A 57 -6.03 8.45 5.45
CA GLY A 57 -6.13 9.90 5.20
C GLY A 57 -6.12 10.74 6.46
N ASP A 58 -6.92 10.39 7.47
CA ASP A 58 -7.00 11.13 8.75
C ASP A 58 -5.66 11.05 9.49
N ARG A 59 -5.06 9.88 9.56
CA ARG A 59 -3.76 9.69 10.20
C ARG A 59 -2.63 10.47 9.52
N LEU A 60 -2.71 10.65 8.19
CA LEU A 60 -1.76 11.46 7.44
C LEU A 60 -1.77 12.93 7.89
N GLN A 61 -2.93 13.47 8.27
CA GLN A 61 -3.05 14.85 8.77
C GLN A 61 -2.32 15.05 10.10
N ASP A 62 -2.21 14.00 10.90
CA ASP A 62 -1.51 14.01 12.19
C ASP A 62 0.00 13.75 12.06
N MET A 63 0.50 13.47 10.85
CA MET A 63 1.92 13.25 10.65
C MET A 63 2.71 14.55 10.68
N PRO A 64 3.76 14.67 11.54
CA PRO A 64 4.45 15.94 11.79
C PRO A 64 5.10 16.54 10.54
N GLU A 65 5.55 15.71 9.60
CA GLU A 65 6.18 16.13 8.34
C GLU A 65 5.43 15.61 7.10
N GLY A 66 4.14 15.29 7.26
CA GLY A 66 3.33 14.76 6.18
C GLY A 66 3.94 13.50 5.55
N LEU A 67 4.08 13.48 4.23
CA LEU A 67 4.68 12.35 3.50
C LEU A 67 6.18 12.15 3.77
N ASN A 68 6.87 13.16 4.28
CA ASN A 68 8.29 13.07 4.65
C ASN A 68 8.50 12.50 6.06
N THR A 69 7.42 12.32 6.83
CA THR A 69 7.51 11.72 8.17
C THR A 69 8.19 10.36 8.09
N CYS A 70 9.32 10.23 8.79
CA CYS A 70 10.03 8.96 8.89
C CYS A 70 9.23 7.97 9.74
N LEU A 71 9.10 6.74 9.24
CA LEU A 71 8.48 5.67 9.99
C LEU A 71 9.53 5.00 10.88
N TYR A 72 9.11 4.70 12.12
CA TYR A 72 9.97 4.13 13.16
C TYR A 72 11.13 5.03 13.59
N LYS A 73 11.76 4.69 14.70
CA LYS A 73 12.83 5.47 15.32
C LYS A 73 14.24 4.89 15.13
N ASP A 74 14.38 3.97 14.17
CA ASP A 74 15.64 3.25 13.95
C ASP A 74 16.78 4.18 13.52
N PHE A 75 16.46 5.17 12.69
CA PHE A 75 17.43 6.11 12.15
C PHE A 75 17.18 7.56 12.55
N GLU A 76 15.92 7.91 12.83
CA GLU A 76 15.53 9.28 13.20
C GLU A 76 14.80 9.30 14.54
N LYS A 77 15.28 10.12 15.48
CA LYS A 77 14.67 10.25 16.81
C LYS A 77 13.21 10.73 16.75
N ASN A 78 12.87 11.51 15.74
CA ASN A 78 11.53 12.06 15.51
C ASN A 78 10.65 11.12 14.67
N GLY A 79 11.12 9.92 14.36
CA GLY A 79 10.35 8.92 13.64
C GLY A 79 9.06 8.55 14.39
N VAL A 80 8.01 8.27 13.66
CA VAL A 80 6.69 7.91 14.19
C VAL A 80 6.52 6.41 14.23
N GLU A 81 6.11 5.89 15.40
CA GLU A 81 5.73 4.48 15.52
C GLU A 81 4.40 4.21 14.81
N ILE A 82 4.34 3.08 14.12
CA ILE A 82 3.20 2.66 13.31
C ILE A 82 2.60 1.38 13.91
N SER A 83 1.31 1.38 14.17
CA SER A 83 0.58 0.19 14.59
C SER A 83 0.49 -0.85 13.46
N GLY A 84 0.18 -2.10 13.80
CA GLY A 84 -0.02 -3.16 12.80
C GLY A 84 -1.10 -2.83 11.79
N GLY A 85 -2.23 -2.27 12.25
CA GLY A 85 -3.34 -1.83 11.38
C GLY A 85 -2.94 -0.66 10.48
N GLU A 86 -2.22 0.32 10.99
CA GLU A 86 -1.69 1.44 10.20
C GLU A 86 -0.69 0.95 9.15
N ALA A 87 0.21 0.03 9.54
CA ALA A 87 1.17 -0.57 8.62
C ALA A 87 0.47 -1.32 7.47
N GLN A 88 -0.62 -2.00 7.75
CA GLN A 88 -1.41 -2.70 6.73
C GLN A 88 -2.08 -1.74 5.75
N LYS A 89 -2.62 -0.61 6.24
CA LYS A 89 -3.16 0.47 5.39
C LYS A 89 -2.08 1.05 4.47
N ILE A 90 -0.87 1.25 4.97
CA ILE A 90 0.26 1.72 4.16
C ILE A 90 0.67 0.68 3.10
N ALA A 91 0.68 -0.61 3.45
CA ALA A 91 0.96 -1.68 2.48
C ALA A 91 -0.11 -1.76 1.38
N LEU A 92 -1.38 -1.55 1.73
CA LEU A 92 -2.48 -1.44 0.76
C LEU A 92 -2.29 -0.23 -0.16
N ALA A 93 -1.95 0.93 0.41
CA ALA A 93 -1.65 2.14 -0.38
C ALA A 93 -0.49 1.92 -1.35
N ARG A 94 0.54 1.18 -0.96
CA ARG A 94 1.66 0.77 -1.83
C ARG A 94 1.17 -0.04 -3.02
N ALA A 95 0.31 -1.01 -2.80
CA ALA A 95 -0.27 -1.83 -3.88
C ALA A 95 -1.12 -0.99 -4.84
N LEU A 96 -1.90 -0.03 -4.32
CA LEU A 96 -2.67 0.91 -5.13
C LEU A 96 -1.78 1.85 -5.94
N TYR A 97 -0.69 2.33 -5.35
CA TYR A 97 0.27 3.21 -6.04
C TYR A 97 0.95 2.53 -7.21
N LYS A 98 1.29 1.25 -7.09
CA LYS A 98 1.83 0.44 -8.20
C LYS A 98 0.87 0.39 -9.39
N ASN A 99 -0.43 0.45 -9.14
CA ASN A 99 -1.47 0.54 -10.15
C ASN A 99 -1.47 -0.59 -11.19
N ALA A 100 -1.11 -1.81 -10.80
CA ALA A 100 -1.13 -2.97 -11.68
C ALA A 100 -2.55 -3.41 -12.05
N PRO A 101 -2.77 -4.07 -13.21
CA PRO A 101 -4.09 -4.57 -13.62
C PRO A 101 -4.71 -5.60 -12.67
N PHE A 102 -3.85 -6.41 -12.03
CA PHE A 102 -4.26 -7.41 -11.05
C PHE A 102 -3.74 -7.01 -9.67
N ILE A 103 -4.62 -7.09 -8.69
CA ILE A 103 -4.26 -6.89 -7.29
C ILE A 103 -4.50 -8.18 -6.50
N ILE A 104 -3.50 -8.65 -5.80
CA ILE A 104 -3.57 -9.85 -4.96
C ILE A 104 -3.45 -9.40 -3.51
N LEU A 105 -4.44 -9.78 -2.72
CA LEU A 105 -4.53 -9.41 -1.31
C LEU A 105 -4.50 -10.69 -0.47
N ASP A 106 -3.39 -10.91 0.24
CA ASP A 106 -3.24 -12.03 1.15
C ASP A 106 -3.58 -11.57 2.57
N GLU A 107 -4.81 -11.86 3.00
CA GLU A 107 -5.38 -11.44 4.29
C GLU A 107 -5.20 -9.92 4.57
N PRO A 108 -5.75 -9.04 3.70
CA PRO A 108 -5.46 -7.60 3.74
C PRO A 108 -5.99 -6.89 5.00
N THR A 109 -6.77 -7.57 5.81
CA THR A 109 -7.40 -7.02 7.02
C THR A 109 -6.95 -7.72 8.31
N ALA A 110 -5.99 -8.66 8.24
CA ALA A 110 -5.60 -9.49 9.38
C ALA A 110 -5.16 -8.70 10.65
N ALA A 111 -4.60 -7.50 10.46
CA ALA A 111 -4.17 -6.64 11.57
C ALA A 111 -5.13 -5.47 11.85
N LEU A 112 -6.30 -5.44 11.22
CA LEU A 112 -7.31 -4.40 11.42
C LEU A 112 -8.30 -4.81 12.50
N ASP A 113 -8.83 -3.82 13.23
CA ASP A 113 -10.01 -4.02 14.06
C ASP A 113 -11.28 -4.19 13.20
N PRO A 114 -12.38 -4.74 13.76
CA PRO A 114 -13.59 -5.04 12.98
C PRO A 114 -14.22 -3.83 12.27
N ILE A 115 -14.06 -2.63 12.81
CA ILE A 115 -14.62 -1.40 12.21
C ILE A 115 -13.76 -1.01 11.00
N ALA A 116 -12.44 -0.97 11.16
CA ALA A 116 -11.51 -0.68 10.08
C ALA A 116 -11.58 -1.75 8.96
N GLU A 117 -11.75 -3.01 9.33
CA GLU A 117 -11.99 -4.11 8.40
C GLU A 117 -13.25 -3.86 7.55
N PHE A 118 -14.35 -3.53 8.19
CA PHE A 118 -15.60 -3.20 7.49
C PHE A 118 -15.45 -2.01 6.55
N GLU A 119 -14.73 -0.96 6.97
CA GLU A 119 -14.46 0.21 6.11
C GLU A 119 -13.67 -0.17 4.86
N VAL A 120 -12.65 -1.01 5.00
CA VAL A 120 -11.86 -1.51 3.85
C VAL A 120 -12.73 -2.30 2.90
N TYR A 121 -13.53 -3.25 3.40
CA TYR A 121 -14.41 -4.06 2.55
C TYR A 121 -15.54 -3.26 1.91
N SER A 122 -16.14 -2.31 2.63
CA SER A 122 -17.21 -1.47 2.07
C SER A 122 -16.75 -0.57 0.93
N LYS A 123 -15.48 -0.20 0.93
CA LYS A 123 -14.84 0.60 -0.12
C LYS A 123 -14.04 -0.24 -1.12
N PHE A 124 -14.11 -1.55 -1.01
CA PHE A 124 -13.25 -2.45 -1.78
C PHE A 124 -13.35 -2.23 -3.29
N ASP A 125 -14.57 -2.02 -3.80
CA ASP A 125 -14.79 -1.74 -5.22
C ASP A 125 -14.16 -0.42 -5.67
N GLU A 126 -14.17 0.60 -4.80
CA GLU A 126 -13.49 1.87 -5.06
C GLU A 126 -11.97 1.70 -5.00
N ILE A 127 -11.47 0.92 -4.04
CA ILE A 127 -10.05 0.63 -3.86
C ILE A 127 -9.51 -0.12 -5.07
N VAL A 128 -10.22 -1.13 -5.52
CA VAL A 128 -9.80 -1.96 -6.66
C VAL A 128 -9.99 -1.23 -7.99
N GLY A 129 -11.03 -0.36 -8.11
CA GLY A 129 -11.17 0.56 -9.24
C GLY A 129 -11.28 -0.14 -10.60
N GLY A 130 -12.05 -1.20 -10.71
CA GLY A 130 -12.23 -1.94 -11.97
C GLY A 130 -11.08 -2.90 -12.31
N LYS A 131 -10.13 -3.11 -11.39
CA LYS A 131 -9.08 -4.13 -11.50
C LYS A 131 -9.61 -5.50 -11.11
N THR A 132 -8.91 -6.54 -11.53
CA THR A 132 -9.17 -7.89 -11.03
C THR A 132 -8.49 -8.07 -9.68
N ALA A 133 -9.27 -8.31 -8.64
CA ALA A 133 -8.77 -8.63 -7.30
C ALA A 133 -8.90 -10.11 -7.00
N ILE A 134 -7.91 -10.64 -6.32
CA ILE A 134 -7.85 -12.03 -5.86
C ILE A 134 -7.53 -12.05 -4.37
#